data_ae503eeaef784a236b624c2b67c9b5f0
#
_entry.id   ae503eeaef784a236b624c2b67c9b5f0
#
_cell.length_a   1.000
_cell.length_b   1.000
_cell.length_c   1.000
_cell.angle_alpha   90.00
_cell.angle_beta   90.00
_cell.angle_gamma   90.00
#
_symmetry.space_group_name_H-M   'P 1'
#
loop_
_entity.id
_entity.type
_entity.pdbx_description
1 polymer ?
#
loop_
_entity_poly.entity_id
_entity_poly.type
_entity_poly.pdbx_seq_one_letter_code
_entity_poly.pdbx_strand_id
1 'polypeptide(L)'
;MTSSANRTLRAGVIGLGMMGRNHVRVWDEAVPGVELAAVADPDADAVERATQGRRARGFDDPERMFAEEELDLVSIVAPTSLHLPVALNALRAGVNVLVEKPIAATREEATQMIEAARDAGRMLTVGHIERFNPAIRELRRRLADGELGRVFQVHATRLGPFPARIRDVGVVVDLAPHDLDIMRYLIGSEPVRIFAETERRIHTEHEDLFNGMLKFENGVIGVLDINWLTPTKKRTLSVTGERGMYVADYIAQDLVFYANPEANDTWTNDGVTSVAEGEMTRRRIDRQEPLTVELAEFAAAVRNGDEPPVDPHDAMVALLLARKMVESAERGEVIAGDALAEVIR
;
A
#
# COMPACT_ATOMS: atom_id res chain seq x y z
N MET A 1 -38.01 8.33 5.92
CA MET A 1 -36.53 8.19 5.78
C MET A 1 -36.32 7.23 4.62
N THR A 2 -36.19 7.74 3.41
CA THR A 2 -35.93 6.94 2.20
C THR A 2 -34.49 6.49 2.21
N SER A 3 -34.31 5.19 2.11
CA SER A 3 -33.03 4.44 2.13
C SER A 3 -31.97 5.10 1.24
N SER A 4 -30.89 5.63 1.86
CA SER A 4 -29.67 6.14 1.19
C SER A 4 -28.87 5.02 0.51
N ALA A 5 -29.27 3.77 0.70
CA ALA A 5 -28.53 2.58 0.26
C ALA A 5 -28.52 2.35 -1.27
N ASN A 6 -29.30 3.10 -2.05
CA ASN A 6 -29.46 2.84 -3.49
C ASN A 6 -29.09 4.03 -4.40
N ARG A 7 -28.42 5.07 -3.84
CA ARG A 7 -27.97 6.22 -4.66
C ARG A 7 -26.65 5.89 -5.34
N THR A 8 -26.54 6.17 -6.63
CA THR A 8 -25.25 6.13 -7.35
C THR A 8 -24.33 7.22 -6.78
N LEU A 9 -23.13 6.85 -6.34
CA LEU A 9 -22.13 7.79 -5.88
C LEU A 9 -21.44 8.44 -7.09
N ARG A 10 -21.04 9.70 -6.94
CA ARG A 10 -20.36 10.48 -7.97
C ARG A 10 -18.87 10.59 -7.61
N ALA A 11 -18.03 10.02 -8.47
CA ALA A 11 -16.57 9.97 -8.29
C ALA A 11 -15.86 11.04 -9.13
N GLY A 12 -14.81 11.63 -8.56
CA GLY A 12 -13.83 12.46 -9.26
C GLY A 12 -12.45 11.82 -9.27
N VAL A 13 -11.61 12.17 -10.26
CA VAL A 13 -10.19 11.82 -10.30
C VAL A 13 -9.36 13.07 -10.58
N ILE A 14 -8.34 13.31 -9.74
CA ILE A 14 -7.41 14.44 -9.87
C ILE A 14 -6.01 13.90 -10.09
N GLY A 15 -5.37 14.36 -11.19
CA GLY A 15 -4.11 13.84 -11.68
C GLY A 15 -4.33 12.67 -12.65
N LEU A 16 -4.05 12.88 -13.94
CA LEU A 16 -4.34 11.96 -15.04
C LEU A 16 -3.09 11.33 -15.64
N GLY A 17 -2.04 11.24 -14.82
CA GLY A 17 -0.82 10.49 -15.13
C GLY A 17 -1.08 8.99 -15.31
N MET A 18 -0.03 8.19 -15.24
CA MET A 18 -0.13 6.74 -15.47
C MET A 18 -1.10 6.05 -14.48
N MET A 19 -1.02 6.38 -13.19
CA MET A 19 -1.90 5.80 -12.17
C MET A 19 -3.31 6.39 -12.25
N GLY A 20 -3.44 7.71 -12.47
CA GLY A 20 -4.75 8.36 -12.61
C GLY A 20 -5.60 7.78 -13.73
N ARG A 21 -5.01 7.39 -14.86
CA ARG A 21 -5.71 6.69 -15.94
C ARG A 21 -6.28 5.33 -15.51
N ASN A 22 -5.60 4.63 -14.59
CA ASN A 22 -6.14 3.39 -14.02
C ASN A 22 -7.33 3.69 -13.10
N HIS A 23 -7.26 4.74 -12.26
CA HIS A 23 -8.39 5.17 -11.44
C HIS A 23 -9.59 5.58 -12.28
N VAL A 24 -9.38 6.37 -13.35
CA VAL A 24 -10.43 6.74 -14.31
C VAL A 24 -11.12 5.50 -14.89
N ARG A 25 -10.34 4.53 -15.39
CA ARG A 25 -10.89 3.28 -15.93
C ARG A 25 -11.68 2.48 -14.91
N VAL A 26 -11.14 2.31 -13.72
CA VAL A 26 -11.78 1.50 -12.68
C VAL A 26 -13.07 2.15 -12.17
N TRP A 27 -13.10 3.47 -11.94
CA TRP A 27 -14.32 4.18 -11.57
C TRP A 27 -15.38 4.12 -12.64
N ASP A 28 -15.00 4.23 -13.91
CA ASP A 28 -15.93 4.23 -15.03
C ASP A 28 -16.50 2.83 -15.34
N GLU A 29 -15.68 1.78 -15.22
CA GLU A 29 -15.99 0.47 -15.77
C GLU A 29 -16.22 -0.64 -14.72
N ALA A 30 -15.64 -0.51 -13.51
CA ALA A 30 -15.48 -1.67 -12.64
C ALA A 30 -16.11 -1.56 -11.25
N VAL A 31 -16.55 -0.38 -10.79
CA VAL A 31 -17.15 -0.21 -9.46
C VAL A 31 -18.67 -0.04 -9.55
N PRO A 32 -19.46 -1.04 -9.18
CA PRO A 32 -20.91 -0.95 -9.25
C PRO A 32 -21.50 0.15 -8.35
N GLY A 33 -22.49 0.90 -8.87
CA GLY A 33 -23.16 1.95 -8.12
C GLY A 33 -22.32 3.22 -7.91
N VAL A 34 -21.26 3.38 -8.70
CA VAL A 34 -20.48 4.61 -8.81
C VAL A 34 -20.49 5.06 -10.27
N GLU A 35 -20.54 6.37 -10.50
CA GLU A 35 -20.31 6.97 -11.82
C GLU A 35 -19.06 7.87 -11.75
N LEU A 36 -18.22 7.81 -12.76
CA LEU A 36 -17.16 8.78 -12.95
C LEU A 36 -17.80 10.09 -13.46
N ALA A 37 -17.89 11.09 -12.59
CA ALA A 37 -18.56 12.36 -12.88
C ALA A 37 -17.60 13.43 -13.40
N ALA A 38 -16.36 13.45 -12.89
CA ALA A 38 -15.40 14.50 -13.25
C ALA A 38 -13.94 14.02 -13.19
N VAL A 39 -13.09 14.67 -13.97
CA VAL A 39 -11.64 14.49 -13.95
C VAL A 39 -10.94 15.85 -14.00
N ALA A 40 -9.78 16.00 -13.34
CA ALA A 40 -9.01 17.24 -13.37
C ALA A 40 -7.51 16.99 -13.55
N ASP A 41 -6.89 17.73 -14.45
CA ASP A 41 -5.44 17.77 -14.68
C ASP A 41 -5.07 19.07 -15.42
N PRO A 42 -3.95 19.72 -15.12
CA PRO A 42 -3.51 20.89 -15.88
C PRO A 42 -3.11 20.58 -17.33
N ASP A 43 -2.84 19.29 -17.67
CA ASP A 43 -2.61 18.84 -19.04
C ASP A 43 -3.95 18.62 -19.77
N ALA A 44 -4.31 19.58 -20.65
CA ALA A 44 -5.54 19.52 -21.43
C ALA A 44 -5.66 18.24 -22.29
N ASP A 45 -4.54 17.76 -22.85
CA ASP A 45 -4.53 16.52 -23.64
C ASP A 45 -4.83 15.29 -22.75
N ALA A 46 -4.36 15.29 -21.50
CA ALA A 46 -4.68 14.23 -20.54
C ALA A 46 -6.17 14.24 -20.18
N VAL A 47 -6.75 15.43 -19.99
CA VAL A 47 -8.19 15.62 -19.73
C VAL A 47 -9.02 15.15 -20.92
N GLU A 48 -8.67 15.55 -22.14
CA GLU A 48 -9.37 15.12 -23.35
C GLU A 48 -9.36 13.58 -23.49
N ARG A 49 -8.18 12.95 -23.33
CA ARG A 49 -8.06 11.49 -23.36
C ARG A 49 -8.89 10.80 -22.26
N ALA A 50 -8.95 11.38 -21.08
CA ALA A 50 -9.69 10.80 -19.96
C ALA A 50 -11.21 10.93 -20.11
N THR A 51 -11.69 11.96 -20.79
CA THR A 51 -13.13 12.21 -21.02
C THR A 51 -13.66 11.59 -22.31
N GLN A 52 -12.78 11.23 -23.25
CA GLN A 52 -13.17 10.69 -24.55
C GLN A 52 -14.05 9.44 -24.40
N GLY A 53 -15.28 9.51 -24.92
CA GLY A 53 -16.25 8.40 -24.86
C GLY A 53 -16.91 8.18 -23.50
N ARG A 54 -16.64 9.04 -22.49
CA ARG A 54 -17.21 9.00 -21.15
C ARG A 54 -18.17 10.17 -20.89
N ARG A 55 -18.98 10.04 -19.84
CA ARG A 55 -19.88 11.11 -19.40
C ARG A 55 -19.17 12.12 -18.48
N ALA A 56 -17.97 11.80 -18.02
CA ALA A 56 -17.21 12.62 -17.09
C ALA A 56 -16.89 14.00 -17.69
N ARG A 57 -17.02 15.05 -16.89
CA ARG A 57 -16.58 16.40 -17.27
C ARG A 57 -15.09 16.57 -16.99
N GLY A 58 -14.41 17.28 -17.88
CA GLY A 58 -12.99 17.61 -17.76
C GLY A 58 -12.76 19.00 -17.19
N PHE A 59 -11.76 19.13 -16.32
CA PHE A 59 -11.36 20.38 -15.70
C PHE A 59 -9.83 20.53 -15.77
N ASP A 60 -9.37 21.75 -15.86
CA ASP A 60 -7.96 22.15 -15.80
C ASP A 60 -7.48 22.42 -14.37
N ASP A 61 -8.44 22.58 -13.44
CA ASP A 61 -8.22 22.93 -12.05
C ASP A 61 -9.18 22.18 -11.12
N PRO A 62 -8.66 21.50 -10.06
CA PRO A 62 -9.48 20.83 -9.06
C PRO A 62 -10.46 21.75 -8.31
N GLU A 63 -10.11 23.01 -8.06
CA GLU A 63 -11.01 23.93 -7.34
C GLU A 63 -12.27 24.21 -8.15
N ARG A 64 -12.12 24.41 -9.46
CA ARG A 64 -13.25 24.54 -10.37
C ARG A 64 -14.09 23.26 -10.41
N MET A 65 -13.45 22.09 -10.43
CA MET A 65 -14.16 20.82 -10.39
C MET A 65 -15.05 20.70 -9.14
N PHE A 66 -14.52 21.05 -7.96
CA PHE A 66 -15.29 21.01 -6.71
C PHE A 66 -16.38 22.09 -6.64
N ALA A 67 -16.21 23.21 -7.32
CA ALA A 67 -17.23 24.29 -7.37
C ALA A 67 -18.38 23.99 -8.33
N GLU A 68 -18.12 23.24 -9.41
CA GLU A 68 -19.09 23.00 -10.50
C GLU A 68 -19.71 21.60 -10.47
N GLU A 69 -19.15 20.64 -9.72
CA GLU A 69 -19.64 19.26 -9.63
C GLU A 69 -19.94 18.86 -8.18
N GLU A 70 -21.09 18.23 -8.00
CA GLU A 70 -21.44 17.56 -6.75
C GLU A 70 -20.80 16.18 -6.72
N LEU A 71 -19.71 16.01 -5.97
CA LEU A 71 -18.99 14.77 -5.81
C LEU A 71 -19.20 14.17 -4.42
N ASP A 72 -19.28 12.83 -4.35
CA ASP A 72 -19.32 12.08 -3.09
C ASP A 72 -17.94 11.67 -2.63
N LEU A 73 -17.07 11.37 -3.60
CA LEU A 73 -15.73 10.86 -3.36
C LEU A 73 -14.77 11.27 -4.48
N VAL A 74 -13.49 11.35 -4.15
CA VAL A 74 -12.45 11.70 -5.10
C VAL A 74 -11.20 10.86 -4.89
N SER A 75 -10.56 10.44 -5.99
CA SER A 75 -9.21 9.91 -5.99
C SER A 75 -8.21 11.02 -6.33
N ILE A 76 -7.27 11.32 -5.43
CA ILE A 76 -6.17 12.25 -5.64
C ILE A 76 -4.92 11.44 -6.02
N VAL A 77 -4.53 11.55 -7.29
CA VAL A 77 -3.45 10.78 -7.94
C VAL A 77 -2.42 11.74 -8.55
N ALA A 78 -2.32 12.91 -7.97
CA ALA A 78 -1.39 13.97 -8.32
C ALA A 78 0.01 13.71 -7.72
N PRO A 79 1.04 14.49 -8.06
CA PRO A 79 2.32 14.47 -7.35
C PRO A 79 2.14 14.71 -5.84
N THR A 80 2.96 14.05 -5.01
CA THR A 80 2.85 14.08 -3.54
C THR A 80 2.81 15.49 -2.94
N SER A 81 3.56 16.43 -3.53
CA SER A 81 3.56 17.84 -3.09
C SER A 81 2.21 18.55 -3.24
N LEU A 82 1.29 17.99 -4.02
CA LEU A 82 -0.07 18.51 -4.22
C LEU A 82 -1.12 17.77 -3.39
N HIS A 83 -0.76 16.69 -2.69
CA HIS A 83 -1.73 15.91 -1.91
C HIS A 83 -2.42 16.75 -0.85
N LEU A 84 -1.65 17.47 -0.01
CA LEU A 84 -2.22 18.32 1.05
C LEU A 84 -3.16 19.39 0.51
N PRO A 85 -2.75 20.32 -0.38
CA PRO A 85 -3.64 21.41 -0.82
C PRO A 85 -4.89 20.89 -1.51
N VAL A 86 -4.77 19.86 -2.34
CA VAL A 86 -5.92 19.26 -3.05
C VAL A 86 -6.87 18.54 -2.09
N ALA A 87 -6.33 17.77 -1.13
CA ALA A 87 -7.16 17.08 -0.14
C ALA A 87 -7.93 18.06 0.76
N LEU A 88 -7.28 19.16 1.20
CA LEU A 88 -7.95 20.19 1.99
C LEU A 88 -9.10 20.85 1.23
N ASN A 89 -8.94 21.07 -0.08
CA ASN A 89 -10.00 21.64 -0.92
C ASN A 89 -11.17 20.66 -1.07
N ALA A 90 -10.88 19.37 -1.32
CA ALA A 90 -11.91 18.31 -1.39
C ALA A 90 -12.69 18.18 -0.08
N LEU A 91 -12.00 18.13 1.05
CA LEU A 91 -12.61 18.01 2.38
C LEU A 91 -13.48 19.21 2.73
N ARG A 92 -13.06 20.45 2.41
CA ARG A 92 -13.87 21.66 2.56
C ARG A 92 -15.12 21.64 1.69
N ALA A 93 -15.03 21.06 0.49
CA ALA A 93 -16.18 20.85 -0.40
C ALA A 93 -17.10 19.71 0.07
N GLY A 94 -16.78 19.03 1.18
CA GLY A 94 -17.57 17.95 1.74
C GLY A 94 -17.42 16.61 1.01
N VAL A 95 -16.32 16.42 0.28
CA VAL A 95 -16.02 15.22 -0.51
C VAL A 95 -15.15 14.25 0.28
N ASN A 96 -15.42 12.96 0.21
CA ASN A 96 -14.58 11.90 0.79
C ASN A 96 -13.35 11.66 -0.10
N VAL A 97 -12.19 11.41 0.50
CA VAL A 97 -10.90 11.43 -0.18
C VAL A 97 -10.20 10.07 -0.10
N LEU A 98 -9.81 9.55 -1.25
CA LEU A 98 -8.72 8.60 -1.38
C LEU A 98 -7.53 9.34 -1.97
N VAL A 99 -6.39 9.34 -1.26
CA VAL A 99 -5.15 9.91 -1.76
C VAL A 99 -4.14 8.80 -2.04
N GLU A 100 -3.42 8.88 -3.16
CA GLU A 100 -2.37 7.92 -3.48
C GLU A 100 -1.20 8.00 -2.49
N LYS A 101 -0.50 6.90 -2.38
CA LYS A 101 0.73 6.85 -1.56
C LYS A 101 1.88 7.67 -2.20
N PRO A 102 2.79 8.23 -1.38
CA PRO A 102 2.68 8.38 0.06
C PRO A 102 1.59 9.39 0.43
N ILE A 103 0.98 9.27 1.61
CA ILE A 103 -0.11 10.16 2.03
C ILE A 103 0.23 11.64 1.86
N ALA A 104 1.46 12.04 2.19
CA ALA A 104 1.96 13.41 2.11
C ALA A 104 3.49 13.44 1.99
N ALA A 105 4.08 14.63 1.80
CA ALA A 105 5.52 14.80 1.78
C ALA A 105 6.13 14.83 3.18
N THR A 106 5.41 15.26 4.22
CA THR A 106 5.89 15.32 5.60
C THR A 106 4.86 14.79 6.58
N ARG A 107 5.28 14.56 7.84
CA ARG A 107 4.39 14.21 8.95
C ARG A 107 3.34 15.29 9.19
N GLU A 108 3.79 16.54 9.21
CA GLU A 108 2.95 17.71 9.48
C GLU A 108 1.84 17.83 8.45
N GLU A 109 2.15 17.61 7.18
CA GLU A 109 1.16 17.59 6.09
C GLU A 109 0.16 16.45 6.27
N ALA A 110 0.63 15.22 6.56
CA ALA A 110 -0.24 14.09 6.81
C ALA A 110 -1.17 14.34 8.01
N THR A 111 -0.64 14.89 9.11
CA THR A 111 -1.43 15.25 10.29
C THR A 111 -2.50 16.28 9.95
N GLN A 112 -2.17 17.33 9.19
CA GLN A 112 -3.14 18.33 8.75
C GLN A 112 -4.26 17.71 7.91
N MET A 113 -3.95 16.77 7.02
CA MET A 113 -4.97 16.07 6.23
C MET A 113 -5.89 15.22 7.11
N ILE A 114 -5.34 14.49 8.06
CA ILE A 114 -6.10 13.64 9.00
C ILE A 114 -7.02 14.49 9.88
N GLU A 115 -6.51 15.60 10.44
CA GLU A 115 -7.31 16.52 11.23
C GLU A 115 -8.41 17.19 10.43
N ALA A 116 -8.10 17.64 9.22
CA ALA A 116 -9.10 18.25 8.34
C ALA A 116 -10.22 17.27 7.93
N ALA A 117 -9.90 16.02 7.70
CA ALA A 117 -10.90 14.98 7.40
C ALA A 117 -11.83 14.74 8.58
N ARG A 118 -11.26 14.62 9.79
CA ARG A 118 -12.03 14.49 11.04
C ARG A 118 -12.95 15.70 11.27
N ASP A 119 -12.42 16.92 11.12
CA ASP A 119 -13.16 18.17 11.37
C ASP A 119 -14.28 18.39 10.34
N ALA A 120 -14.07 17.95 9.09
CA ALA A 120 -15.09 17.95 8.03
C ALA A 120 -16.11 16.81 8.17
N GLY A 121 -15.90 15.82 9.03
CA GLY A 121 -16.70 14.61 9.11
C GLY A 121 -16.71 13.83 7.79
N ARG A 122 -15.55 13.78 7.11
CA ARG A 122 -15.35 13.11 5.84
C ARG A 122 -14.29 12.04 5.96
N MET A 123 -14.42 11.00 5.15
CA MET A 123 -13.44 9.93 5.09
C MET A 123 -12.18 10.38 4.36
N LEU A 124 -11.03 10.06 4.94
CA LEU A 124 -9.72 10.07 4.29
C LEU A 124 -9.17 8.65 4.33
N THR A 125 -8.81 8.11 3.18
CA THR A 125 -8.11 6.82 3.06
C THR A 125 -6.92 6.97 2.11
N VAL A 126 -5.99 6.01 2.13
CA VAL A 126 -4.74 6.09 1.37
C VAL A 126 -4.58 4.87 0.46
N GLY A 127 -4.07 5.08 -0.75
CA GLY A 127 -3.87 4.09 -1.80
C GLY A 127 -2.79 3.06 -1.48
N HIS A 128 -2.90 2.32 -0.37
CA HIS A 128 -2.07 1.16 -0.07
C HIS A 128 -2.61 -0.10 -0.76
N ILE A 129 -2.56 -0.08 -2.08
CA ILE A 129 -3.13 -1.07 -3.00
C ILE A 129 -2.78 -2.53 -2.66
N GLU A 130 -1.60 -2.78 -2.07
CA GLU A 130 -1.15 -4.14 -1.75
C GLU A 130 -1.99 -4.81 -0.63
N ARG A 131 -2.69 -4.03 0.23
CA ARG A 131 -3.66 -4.58 1.20
C ARG A 131 -4.86 -5.25 0.51
N PHE A 132 -5.14 -4.88 -0.74
CA PHE A 132 -6.23 -5.40 -1.55
C PHE A 132 -5.80 -6.51 -2.51
N ASN A 133 -4.52 -6.88 -2.48
CA ASN A 133 -4.03 -8.02 -3.26
C ASN A 133 -4.62 -9.33 -2.74
N PRO A 134 -5.27 -10.15 -3.58
CA PRO A 134 -5.95 -11.37 -3.13
C PRO A 134 -5.03 -12.35 -2.39
N ALA A 135 -3.76 -12.45 -2.77
CA ALA A 135 -2.79 -13.31 -2.08
C ALA A 135 -2.51 -12.83 -0.65
N ILE A 136 -2.41 -11.50 -0.45
CA ILE A 136 -2.19 -10.89 0.87
C ILE A 136 -3.43 -11.01 1.75
N ARG A 137 -4.62 -10.80 1.19
CA ARG A 137 -5.89 -10.97 1.93
C ARG A 137 -6.09 -12.40 2.39
N GLU A 138 -5.82 -13.37 1.52
CA GLU A 138 -5.90 -14.78 1.88
C GLU A 138 -4.83 -15.16 2.92
N LEU A 139 -3.60 -14.66 2.78
CA LEU A 139 -2.55 -14.84 3.79
C LEU A 139 -2.98 -14.27 5.15
N ARG A 140 -3.51 -13.03 5.20
CA ARG A 140 -4.00 -12.41 6.44
C ARG A 140 -5.08 -13.28 7.11
N ARG A 141 -6.06 -13.75 6.34
CA ARG A 141 -7.10 -14.62 6.84
C ARG A 141 -6.52 -15.88 7.50
N ARG A 142 -5.56 -16.55 6.83
CA ARG A 142 -4.92 -17.76 7.35
C ARG A 142 -4.07 -17.52 8.59
N LEU A 143 -3.38 -16.38 8.65
CA LEU A 143 -2.67 -15.99 9.87
C LEU A 143 -3.64 -15.74 11.03
N ALA A 144 -4.77 -15.09 10.78
CA ALA A 144 -5.82 -14.86 11.76
C ALA A 144 -6.48 -16.18 12.23
N ASP A 145 -6.65 -17.14 11.34
CA ASP A 145 -7.13 -18.49 11.66
C ASP A 145 -6.08 -19.33 12.44
N GLY A 146 -4.88 -18.79 12.64
CA GLY A 146 -3.80 -19.46 13.39
C GLY A 146 -3.13 -20.62 12.65
N GLU A 147 -3.32 -20.75 11.32
CA GLU A 147 -2.77 -21.89 10.55
C GLU A 147 -1.25 -22.01 10.67
N LEU A 148 -0.53 -20.89 10.82
CA LEU A 148 0.93 -20.88 10.94
C LEU A 148 1.45 -21.06 12.38
N GLY A 149 0.57 -20.99 13.39
CA GLY A 149 0.96 -20.92 14.78
C GLY A 149 1.63 -19.57 15.09
N ARG A 150 2.60 -19.56 16.00
CA ARG A 150 3.37 -18.34 16.30
C ARG A 150 4.25 -17.98 15.11
N VAL A 151 4.13 -16.73 14.63
CA VAL A 151 4.96 -16.18 13.55
C VAL A 151 6.33 -15.81 14.11
N PHE A 152 7.39 -16.15 13.37
CA PHE A 152 8.78 -15.86 13.73
C PHE A 152 9.37 -14.74 12.89
N GLN A 153 9.11 -14.78 11.57
CA GLN A 153 9.70 -13.87 10.61
C GLN A 153 8.72 -13.54 9.47
N VAL A 154 8.79 -12.32 9.00
CA VAL A 154 8.22 -11.86 7.74
C VAL A 154 9.32 -11.28 6.86
N HIS A 155 9.42 -11.72 5.60
CA HIS A 155 10.45 -11.28 4.67
C HIS A 155 9.81 -10.83 3.36
N ALA A 156 9.95 -9.55 3.03
CA ALA A 156 9.52 -8.96 1.78
C ALA A 156 10.69 -8.82 0.81
N THR A 157 10.46 -9.22 -0.43
CA THR A 157 11.41 -9.07 -1.54
C THR A 157 10.72 -8.28 -2.66
N ARG A 158 11.24 -7.08 -2.96
CA ARG A 158 10.71 -6.18 -3.99
C ARG A 158 11.81 -5.68 -4.91
N LEU A 159 12.11 -6.47 -5.93
CA LEU A 159 13.20 -6.25 -6.87
C LEU A 159 12.68 -5.87 -8.24
N GLY A 160 13.43 -5.08 -8.99
CA GLY A 160 13.07 -4.74 -10.36
C GLY A 160 14.14 -3.94 -11.09
N PRO A 161 13.93 -3.71 -12.41
CA PRO A 161 14.81 -2.85 -13.18
C PRO A 161 14.63 -1.38 -12.79
N PHE A 162 15.67 -0.59 -13.00
CA PHE A 162 15.69 0.83 -12.71
C PHE A 162 14.58 1.60 -13.45
N PRO A 163 13.70 2.32 -12.72
CA PRO A 163 12.61 3.08 -13.31
C PRO A 163 13.08 4.49 -13.73
N ALA A 164 13.55 4.66 -14.96
CA ALA A 164 14.11 5.93 -15.46
C ALA A 164 13.22 7.18 -15.28
N ARG A 165 11.92 6.99 -15.00
CA ARG A 165 10.94 8.06 -14.75
C ARG A 165 10.99 8.64 -13.33
N ILE A 166 11.50 7.88 -12.34
CA ILE A 166 11.59 8.30 -10.94
C ILE A 166 12.97 8.93 -10.73
N ARG A 167 13.00 10.20 -10.34
CA ARG A 167 14.24 10.97 -10.17
C ARG A 167 14.28 11.79 -8.89
N ASP A 168 13.16 11.91 -8.21
CA ASP A 168 12.93 12.80 -7.06
C ASP A 168 13.02 12.10 -5.70
N VAL A 169 13.02 10.76 -5.71
CA VAL A 169 13.11 9.94 -4.48
C VAL A 169 13.93 8.67 -4.73
N GLY A 170 14.47 8.09 -3.64
CA GLY A 170 15.15 6.82 -3.66
C GLY A 170 14.21 5.62 -3.57
N VAL A 171 14.79 4.44 -3.73
CA VAL A 171 14.05 3.17 -3.72
C VAL A 171 13.35 2.91 -2.38
N VAL A 172 13.91 3.40 -1.27
CA VAL A 172 13.32 3.24 0.06
C VAL A 172 12.00 4.00 0.16
N VAL A 173 12.00 5.29 -0.17
CA VAL A 173 10.81 6.14 -0.05
C VAL A 173 9.72 5.76 -1.06
N ASP A 174 10.10 5.29 -2.27
CA ASP A 174 9.11 4.85 -3.27
C ASP A 174 8.51 3.49 -2.94
N LEU A 175 9.32 2.49 -2.54
CA LEU A 175 8.88 1.10 -2.46
C LEU A 175 8.68 0.57 -1.04
N ALA A 176 9.54 0.92 -0.08
CA ALA A 176 9.47 0.35 1.26
C ALA A 176 8.16 0.63 2.02
N PRO A 177 7.47 1.79 1.83
CA PRO A 177 6.17 2.01 2.48
C PRO A 177 5.13 0.93 2.20
N HIS A 178 5.13 0.33 1.00
CA HIS A 178 4.24 -0.78 0.67
C HIS A 178 4.50 -2.01 1.56
N ASP A 179 5.76 -2.38 1.71
CA ASP A 179 6.13 -3.60 2.44
C ASP A 179 6.11 -3.37 3.96
N LEU A 180 6.46 -2.18 4.43
CA LEU A 180 6.32 -1.78 5.84
C LEU A 180 4.86 -1.77 6.28
N ASP A 181 3.98 -1.23 5.44
CA ASP A 181 2.53 -1.26 5.67
C ASP A 181 2.01 -2.70 5.75
N ILE A 182 2.34 -3.55 4.77
CA ILE A 182 1.90 -4.95 4.74
C ILE A 182 2.45 -5.75 5.92
N MET A 183 3.69 -5.51 6.34
CA MET A 183 4.24 -6.18 7.53
C MET A 183 3.45 -5.81 8.79
N ARG A 184 3.18 -4.52 9.02
CA ARG A 184 2.37 -4.07 10.16
C ARG A 184 0.95 -4.65 10.10
N TYR A 185 0.33 -4.59 8.92
CA TYR A 185 -1.02 -5.10 8.65
C TYR A 185 -1.18 -6.60 8.91
N LEU A 186 -0.16 -7.42 8.56
CA LEU A 186 -0.21 -8.88 8.76
C LEU A 186 0.17 -9.30 10.17
N ILE A 187 1.16 -8.61 10.77
CA ILE A 187 1.71 -8.99 12.09
C ILE A 187 0.87 -8.42 13.23
N GLY A 188 0.14 -7.32 13.00
CA GLY A 188 -0.70 -6.68 14.02
C GLY A 188 0.11 -6.20 15.24
N SER A 189 1.35 -5.73 15.01
CA SER A 189 2.27 -5.25 16.05
C SER A 189 3.17 -4.17 15.46
N GLU A 190 3.70 -3.30 16.31
CA GLU A 190 4.57 -2.20 15.89
C GLU A 190 6.06 -2.57 16.01
N PRO A 191 6.91 -2.01 15.14
CA PRO A 191 8.35 -2.20 15.23
C PRO A 191 8.91 -1.38 16.41
N VAL A 192 9.76 -2.02 17.23
CA VAL A 192 10.45 -1.40 18.37
C VAL A 192 11.93 -1.15 18.10
N ARG A 193 12.45 -1.69 17.00
CA ARG A 193 13.84 -1.51 16.58
C ARG A 193 13.97 -1.74 15.09
N ILE A 194 14.75 -0.88 14.42
CA ILE A 194 15.04 -0.97 12.99
C ILE A 194 16.53 -0.77 12.75
N PHE A 195 17.03 -1.37 11.66
CA PHE A 195 18.35 -1.15 11.10
C PHE A 195 18.28 -1.29 9.59
N ALA A 196 19.06 -0.49 8.87
CA ALA A 196 19.07 -0.53 7.40
C ALA A 196 20.47 -0.25 6.84
N GLU A 197 20.68 -0.78 5.64
CA GLU A 197 21.80 -0.47 4.76
C GLU A 197 21.27 -0.04 3.41
N THR A 198 21.84 1.00 2.84
CA THR A 198 21.49 1.50 1.51
C THR A 198 22.73 1.72 0.68
N GLU A 199 22.57 1.59 -0.64
CA GLU A 199 23.62 1.90 -1.59
C GLU A 199 23.06 2.63 -2.81
N ARG A 200 23.93 3.40 -3.47
CA ARG A 200 23.64 4.09 -4.71
C ARG A 200 24.59 3.60 -5.79
N ARG A 201 24.06 2.91 -6.80
CA ARG A 201 24.83 2.26 -7.87
C ARG A 201 24.58 2.83 -9.25
N ILE A 202 23.32 3.10 -9.59
CA ILE A 202 22.87 3.61 -10.89
C ILE A 202 22.25 5.00 -10.75
N HIS A 203 21.45 5.24 -9.70
CA HIS A 203 20.84 6.54 -9.47
C HIS A 203 21.87 7.62 -9.17
N THR A 204 21.66 8.84 -9.67
CA THR A 204 22.63 9.94 -9.52
C THR A 204 22.60 10.59 -8.14
N GLU A 205 21.43 10.62 -7.49
CA GLU A 205 21.21 11.40 -6.24
C GLU A 205 20.71 10.55 -5.06
N HIS A 206 19.92 9.51 -5.32
CA HIS A 206 19.25 8.72 -4.29
C HIS A 206 19.70 7.25 -4.30
N GLU A 207 19.40 6.53 -3.23
CA GLU A 207 19.67 5.09 -3.10
C GLU A 207 18.80 4.28 -4.07
N ASP A 208 19.38 3.19 -4.61
CA ASP A 208 18.74 2.24 -5.52
C ASP A 208 18.84 0.78 -5.05
N LEU A 209 19.52 0.56 -3.91
CA LEU A 209 19.62 -0.69 -3.17
C LEU A 209 19.31 -0.45 -1.70
N PHE A 210 18.47 -1.29 -1.12
CA PHE A 210 18.06 -1.21 0.28
C PHE A 210 17.86 -2.60 0.87
N ASN A 211 18.48 -2.82 2.04
CA ASN A 211 18.24 -3.95 2.92
C ASN A 211 17.88 -3.44 4.32
N GLY A 212 16.76 -3.88 4.85
CA GLY A 212 16.26 -3.43 6.14
C GLY A 212 15.87 -4.57 7.07
N MET A 213 16.04 -4.37 8.36
CA MET A 213 15.59 -5.27 9.41
C MET A 213 14.73 -4.52 10.42
N LEU A 214 13.66 -5.20 10.88
CA LEU A 214 12.77 -4.72 11.95
C LEU A 214 12.66 -5.76 13.05
N LYS A 215 12.52 -5.32 14.29
CA LYS A 215 12.07 -6.15 15.41
C LYS A 215 10.73 -5.60 15.87
N PHE A 216 9.69 -6.42 15.78
CA PHE A 216 8.36 -6.08 16.28
C PHE A 216 8.25 -6.33 17.80
N GLU A 217 7.34 -5.63 18.46
CA GLU A 217 7.10 -5.75 19.91
C GLU A 217 6.76 -7.18 20.31
N ASN A 218 5.93 -7.87 19.51
CA ASN A 218 5.56 -9.28 19.72
C ASN A 218 6.69 -10.29 19.42
N GLY A 219 7.88 -9.81 19.10
CA GLY A 219 9.07 -10.64 18.88
C GLY A 219 9.29 -11.09 17.43
N VAL A 220 8.39 -10.82 16.50
CA VAL A 220 8.58 -11.11 15.07
C VAL A 220 9.75 -10.31 14.49
N ILE A 221 10.47 -10.89 13.54
CA ILE A 221 11.53 -10.22 12.79
C ILE A 221 11.01 -9.91 11.39
N GLY A 222 11.09 -8.65 10.97
CA GLY A 222 10.88 -8.20 9.60
C GLY A 222 12.19 -8.10 8.84
N VAL A 223 12.20 -8.49 7.58
CA VAL A 223 13.34 -8.34 6.65
C VAL A 223 12.83 -7.74 5.35
N LEU A 224 13.52 -6.73 4.86
CA LEU A 224 13.24 -6.05 3.60
C LEU A 224 14.43 -6.19 2.65
N ASP A 225 14.20 -6.69 1.44
CA ASP A 225 15.16 -6.73 0.34
C ASP A 225 14.54 -6.01 -0.87
N ILE A 226 14.98 -4.79 -1.12
CA ILE A 226 14.35 -3.90 -2.10
C ILE A 226 15.44 -3.27 -2.97
N ASN A 227 15.29 -3.34 -4.31
CA ASN A 227 16.19 -2.63 -5.20
C ASN A 227 15.61 -2.36 -6.59
N TRP A 228 16.26 -1.44 -7.30
CA TRP A 228 16.07 -1.14 -8.71
C TRP A 228 17.22 -1.66 -9.60
N LEU A 229 17.98 -2.65 -9.16
CA LEU A 229 19.17 -3.16 -9.82
C LEU A 229 18.98 -4.53 -10.46
N THR A 230 17.87 -5.18 -10.17
CA THR A 230 17.57 -6.53 -10.65
C THR A 230 16.91 -6.48 -12.03
N PRO A 231 17.36 -7.26 -13.03
CA PRO A 231 16.86 -7.17 -14.40
C PRO A 231 15.41 -7.64 -14.58
N THR A 232 14.88 -8.39 -13.62
CA THR A 232 13.51 -8.91 -13.64
C THR A 232 12.72 -8.43 -12.40
N LYS A 233 11.40 -8.30 -12.55
CA LYS A 233 10.54 -7.95 -11.41
C LYS A 233 10.30 -9.19 -10.54
N LYS A 234 10.55 -9.05 -9.23
CA LYS A 234 10.18 -10.02 -8.21
C LYS A 234 9.49 -9.27 -7.06
N ARG A 235 8.30 -9.73 -6.69
CA ARG A 235 7.53 -9.17 -5.58
C ARG A 235 6.93 -10.32 -4.79
N THR A 236 7.59 -10.71 -3.70
CA THR A 236 7.17 -11.84 -2.87
C THR A 236 7.24 -11.46 -1.40
N LEU A 237 6.36 -12.07 -0.63
CA LEU A 237 6.36 -12.00 0.82
C LEU A 237 6.35 -13.42 1.39
N SER A 238 7.30 -13.75 2.25
CA SER A 238 7.29 -15.00 3.01
C SER A 238 7.02 -14.72 4.48
N VAL A 239 6.20 -15.57 5.09
CA VAL A 239 5.91 -15.55 6.53
C VAL A 239 6.21 -16.92 7.10
N THR A 240 7.20 -16.98 7.99
CA THR A 240 7.65 -18.24 8.64
C THR A 240 7.15 -18.30 10.09
N GLY A 241 6.65 -19.45 10.48
CA GLY A 241 6.16 -19.70 11.85
C GLY A 241 6.34 -21.15 12.29
N GLU A 242 5.66 -21.51 13.38
CA GLU A 242 5.81 -22.82 14.04
C GLU A 242 5.47 -24.00 13.14
N ARG A 243 4.49 -23.84 12.22
CA ARG A 243 3.95 -24.96 11.42
C ARG A 243 4.44 -24.96 9.98
N GLY A 244 5.27 -23.99 9.60
CA GLY A 244 5.76 -23.90 8.23
C GLY A 244 5.98 -22.47 7.75
N MET A 245 5.85 -22.27 6.44
CA MET A 245 6.06 -21.00 5.80
C MET A 245 5.01 -20.77 4.70
N TYR A 246 4.41 -19.58 4.69
CA TYR A 246 3.66 -19.09 3.54
C TYR A 246 4.55 -18.24 2.64
N VAL A 247 4.38 -18.40 1.32
CA VAL A 247 4.97 -17.52 0.32
C VAL A 247 3.85 -16.97 -0.55
N ALA A 248 3.69 -15.64 -0.53
CA ALA A 248 2.78 -14.91 -1.39
C ALA A 248 3.57 -14.26 -2.54
N ASP A 249 3.10 -14.44 -3.78
CA ASP A 249 3.58 -13.72 -4.95
C ASP A 249 2.54 -12.66 -5.33
N TYR A 250 2.91 -11.39 -5.25
CA TYR A 250 2.02 -10.27 -5.53
C TYR A 250 1.64 -10.16 -7.01
N ILE A 251 2.57 -10.53 -7.91
CA ILE A 251 2.39 -10.39 -9.36
C ILE A 251 1.51 -11.51 -9.88
N ALA A 252 1.85 -12.76 -9.50
CA ALA A 252 1.09 -13.94 -9.88
C ALA A 252 -0.23 -14.08 -9.09
N GLN A 253 -0.37 -13.34 -7.98
CA GLN A 253 -1.45 -13.49 -7.00
C GLN A 253 -1.60 -14.95 -6.55
N ASP A 254 -0.47 -15.55 -6.20
CA ASP A 254 -0.39 -16.93 -5.72
C ASP A 254 -0.03 -16.96 -4.23
N LEU A 255 -0.50 -17.98 -3.54
CA LEU A 255 -0.14 -18.27 -2.14
C LEU A 255 0.21 -19.75 -2.02
N VAL A 256 1.44 -20.02 -1.56
CA VAL A 256 1.95 -21.36 -1.34
C VAL A 256 2.28 -21.54 0.12
N PHE A 257 1.86 -22.67 0.69
CA PHE A 257 2.21 -23.12 2.03
C PHE A 257 3.22 -24.26 1.96
N TYR A 258 4.30 -24.14 2.69
CA TYR A 258 5.30 -25.17 2.93
C TYR A 258 5.17 -25.61 4.39
N ALA A 259 4.70 -26.84 4.62
CA ALA A 259 4.60 -27.37 5.97
C ALA A 259 5.99 -27.73 6.53
N ASN A 260 6.18 -27.60 7.83
CA ASN A 260 7.33 -28.23 8.47
C ASN A 260 7.17 -29.75 8.41
N PRO A 261 8.25 -30.52 8.21
CA PRO A 261 8.21 -31.98 8.28
C PRO A 261 7.78 -32.45 9.69
N GLU A 262 7.17 -33.62 9.78
CA GLU A 262 6.92 -34.20 11.08
C GLU A 262 8.24 -34.57 11.79
N ALA A 263 8.27 -34.48 13.11
CA ALA A 263 9.50 -34.65 13.90
C ALA A 263 10.21 -36.01 13.71
N ASN A 264 9.55 -36.99 13.05
CA ASN A 264 10.06 -38.34 12.76
C ASN A 264 10.49 -38.53 11.30
N ASP A 265 10.33 -37.51 10.42
CA ASP A 265 10.73 -37.58 9.01
C ASP A 265 12.25 -37.35 8.84
N THR A 266 13.04 -38.18 9.50
CA THR A 266 14.50 -38.23 9.27
C THR A 266 14.81 -39.25 8.20
N TRP A 267 15.31 -38.79 7.06
CA TRP A 267 15.92 -39.66 6.07
C TRP A 267 17.28 -40.17 6.59
N THR A 268 17.38 -41.44 6.87
CA THR A 268 18.66 -42.11 7.11
C THR A 268 19.00 -42.94 5.89
N ASN A 269 19.90 -42.44 5.05
CA ASN A 269 20.54 -43.26 4.03
C ASN A 269 22.06 -43.25 4.27
N ASP A 270 22.66 -44.39 4.50
CA ASP A 270 24.11 -44.60 4.65
C ASP A 270 24.83 -43.69 5.66
N GLY A 271 24.21 -43.45 6.83
CA GLY A 271 24.85 -42.67 7.90
C GLY A 271 24.82 -41.15 7.75
N VAL A 272 24.15 -40.61 6.73
CA VAL A 272 23.88 -39.20 6.57
C VAL A 272 22.46 -38.89 7.01
N THR A 273 22.31 -38.12 8.10
CA THR A 273 21.01 -37.59 8.54
C THR A 273 20.69 -36.34 7.71
N SER A 274 19.72 -36.43 6.82
CA SER A 274 19.22 -35.23 6.11
C SER A 274 17.88 -34.79 6.71
N VAL A 275 17.60 -33.47 6.65
CA VAL A 275 16.30 -32.94 7.05
C VAL A 275 15.34 -33.13 5.88
N ALA A 276 14.20 -33.78 6.12
CA ALA A 276 13.14 -33.89 5.11
C ALA A 276 12.46 -32.56 4.88
N GLU A 277 12.01 -32.31 3.65
CA GLU A 277 11.09 -31.22 3.34
C GLU A 277 9.65 -31.68 3.60
N GLY A 278 8.83 -30.78 4.16
CA GLY A 278 7.41 -31.03 4.36
C GLY A 278 6.58 -30.86 3.08
N GLU A 279 5.29 -31.06 3.20
CA GLU A 279 4.37 -30.93 2.05
C GLU A 279 4.28 -29.48 1.57
N MET A 280 4.21 -29.30 0.24
CA MET A 280 3.91 -28.05 -0.41
C MET A 280 2.46 -28.01 -0.88
N THR A 281 1.71 -27.00 -0.47
CA THR A 281 0.31 -26.81 -0.88
C THR A 281 0.13 -25.43 -1.52
N ARG A 282 -0.22 -25.37 -2.82
CA ARG A 282 -0.65 -24.14 -3.47
C ARG A 282 -2.12 -23.87 -3.16
N ARG A 283 -2.43 -22.69 -2.62
CA ARG A 283 -3.80 -22.30 -2.26
C ARG A 283 -4.51 -21.72 -3.48
N ARG A 284 -5.79 -22.11 -3.65
CA ARG A 284 -6.63 -21.50 -4.68
C ARG A 284 -6.98 -20.06 -4.26
N ILE A 285 -6.74 -19.12 -5.14
CA ILE A 285 -7.10 -17.71 -4.97
C ILE A 285 -7.91 -17.27 -6.19
N ASP A 286 -9.03 -16.62 -5.94
CA ASP A 286 -9.79 -15.96 -7.01
C ASP A 286 -9.13 -14.61 -7.29
N ARG A 287 -8.44 -14.53 -8.43
CA ARG A 287 -7.67 -13.35 -8.83
C ARG A 287 -8.58 -12.18 -9.11
N GLN A 288 -8.22 -11.02 -8.60
CA GLN A 288 -8.90 -9.76 -8.81
C GLN A 288 -7.88 -8.65 -9.00
N GLU A 289 -8.26 -7.61 -9.72
CA GLU A 289 -7.41 -6.42 -9.81
C GLU A 289 -7.45 -5.67 -8.47
N PRO A 290 -6.30 -5.50 -7.78
CA PRO A 290 -6.28 -4.86 -6.46
C PRO A 290 -6.88 -3.46 -6.44
N LEU A 291 -6.65 -2.64 -7.48
CA LEU A 291 -7.22 -1.31 -7.58
C LEU A 291 -8.75 -1.33 -7.64
N THR A 292 -9.33 -2.30 -8.35
CA THR A 292 -10.79 -2.46 -8.39
C THR A 292 -11.36 -2.79 -7.01
N VAL A 293 -10.68 -3.65 -6.26
CA VAL A 293 -11.09 -4.01 -4.89
C VAL A 293 -10.96 -2.80 -3.96
N GLU A 294 -9.85 -2.07 -4.02
CA GLU A 294 -9.59 -0.87 -3.22
C GLU A 294 -10.67 0.20 -3.42
N LEU A 295 -10.94 0.56 -4.68
CA LEU A 295 -11.92 1.60 -5.01
C LEU A 295 -13.35 1.15 -4.68
N ALA A 296 -13.67 -0.13 -4.85
CA ALA A 296 -14.97 -0.67 -4.47
C ALA A 296 -15.18 -0.65 -2.94
N GLU A 297 -14.16 -0.98 -2.15
CA GLU A 297 -14.23 -0.93 -0.69
C GLU A 297 -14.29 0.52 -0.18
N PHE A 298 -13.57 1.45 -0.80
CA PHE A 298 -13.69 2.87 -0.48
C PHE A 298 -15.13 3.37 -0.75
N ALA A 299 -15.69 3.08 -1.91
CA ALA A 299 -17.08 3.46 -2.22
C ALA A 299 -18.10 2.81 -1.27
N ALA A 300 -17.88 1.54 -0.89
CA ALA A 300 -18.74 0.85 0.06
C ALA A 300 -18.65 1.47 1.46
N ALA A 301 -17.46 1.78 1.94
CA ALA A 301 -17.24 2.44 3.23
C ALA A 301 -17.92 3.82 3.28
N VAL A 302 -17.78 4.62 2.22
CA VAL A 302 -18.47 5.93 2.11
C VAL A 302 -20.01 5.75 2.13
N ARG A 303 -20.54 4.75 1.40
CA ARG A 303 -21.98 4.49 1.33
C ARG A 303 -22.57 4.06 2.67
N ASN A 304 -21.83 3.24 3.41
CA ASN A 304 -22.29 2.64 4.66
C ASN A 304 -21.97 3.51 5.87
N GLY A 305 -21.03 4.47 5.77
CA GLY A 305 -20.48 5.19 6.90
C GLY A 305 -19.54 4.32 7.76
N ASP A 306 -18.85 3.36 7.14
CA ASP A 306 -17.86 2.50 7.76
C ASP A 306 -16.53 3.24 7.97
N GLU A 307 -15.59 2.62 8.69
CA GLU A 307 -14.21 3.11 8.81
C GLU A 307 -13.48 3.05 7.46
N PRO A 308 -12.43 3.89 7.25
CA PRO A 308 -11.66 3.90 6.03
C PRO A 308 -10.98 2.53 5.77
N PRO A 309 -10.96 2.03 4.53
CA PRO A 309 -10.32 0.75 4.20
C PRO A 309 -8.84 0.69 4.57
N VAL A 310 -8.17 1.83 4.50
CA VAL A 310 -6.81 2.05 5.01
C VAL A 310 -6.86 3.25 5.95
N ASP A 311 -6.52 3.05 7.21
CA ASP A 311 -6.39 4.15 8.17
C ASP A 311 -5.26 5.10 7.70
N PRO A 312 -5.53 6.39 7.52
CA PRO A 312 -4.51 7.35 7.11
C PRO A 312 -3.35 7.48 8.11
N HIS A 313 -3.57 7.18 9.39
CA HIS A 313 -2.50 7.11 10.38
C HIS A 313 -1.55 5.94 10.09
N ASP A 314 -2.05 4.78 9.73
CA ASP A 314 -1.21 3.63 9.30
C ASP A 314 -0.32 4.00 8.12
N ALA A 315 -0.88 4.69 7.14
CA ALA A 315 -0.14 5.15 5.96
C ALA A 315 0.95 6.19 6.32
N MET A 316 0.65 7.09 7.25
CA MET A 316 1.64 8.04 7.78
C MET A 316 2.79 7.29 8.49
N VAL A 317 2.47 6.33 9.34
CA VAL A 317 3.48 5.51 10.04
C VAL A 317 4.37 4.76 9.05
N ALA A 318 3.80 4.15 8.00
CA ALA A 318 4.58 3.45 6.97
C ALA A 318 5.58 4.37 6.26
N LEU A 319 5.17 5.59 5.92
CA LEU A 319 6.05 6.61 5.34
C LEU A 319 7.17 7.01 6.31
N LEU A 320 6.83 7.28 7.57
CA LEU A 320 7.80 7.71 8.58
C LEU A 320 8.80 6.61 8.93
N LEU A 321 8.36 5.35 8.97
CA LEU A 321 9.25 4.19 9.13
C LEU A 321 10.24 4.09 7.95
N ALA A 322 9.78 4.28 6.71
CA ALA A 322 10.68 4.28 5.55
C ALA A 322 11.75 5.36 5.67
N ARG A 323 11.41 6.57 6.11
CA ARG A 323 12.37 7.65 6.37
C ARG A 323 13.35 7.33 7.49
N LYS A 324 12.85 6.70 8.57
CA LYS A 324 13.72 6.23 9.65
C LYS A 324 14.67 5.12 9.20
N MET A 325 14.29 4.31 8.22
CA MET A 325 15.22 3.36 7.58
C MET A 325 16.34 4.08 6.82
N VAL A 326 16.02 5.14 6.06
CA VAL A 326 17.05 5.97 5.42
C VAL A 326 17.99 6.59 6.46
N GLU A 327 17.43 7.19 7.53
CA GLU A 327 18.21 7.77 8.62
C GLU A 327 19.13 6.73 9.27
N SER A 328 18.65 5.50 9.50
CA SER A 328 19.43 4.39 10.04
C SER A 328 20.62 4.05 9.15
N ALA A 329 20.39 3.97 7.84
CA ALA A 329 21.45 3.67 6.87
C ALA A 329 22.49 4.79 6.76
N GLU A 330 22.06 6.06 6.73
CA GLU A 330 22.95 7.22 6.68
C GLU A 330 23.85 7.33 7.90
N ARG A 331 23.36 6.94 9.09
CA ARG A 331 24.13 6.97 10.34
C ARG A 331 24.91 5.69 10.59
N GLY A 332 24.55 4.57 9.93
CA GLY A 332 25.05 3.25 10.25
C GLY A 332 24.63 2.78 11.66
N GLU A 333 23.47 3.23 12.15
CA GLU A 333 23.03 3.03 13.52
C GLU A 333 21.67 2.35 13.61
N VAL A 334 21.48 1.58 14.68
CA VAL A 334 20.19 1.02 15.05
C VAL A 334 19.31 2.13 15.62
N ILE A 335 18.07 2.30 15.09
CA ILE A 335 17.08 3.19 15.66
C ILE A 335 16.09 2.37 16.49
N ALA A 336 15.88 2.75 17.77
CA ALA A 336 15.01 2.07 18.72
C ALA A 336 14.49 3.02 19.81
N GLY A 337 13.59 2.52 20.65
CA GLY A 337 13.07 3.27 21.81
C GLY A 337 12.25 4.50 21.42
N ASP A 338 12.46 5.62 22.13
CA ASP A 338 11.66 6.84 21.97
C ASP A 338 11.70 7.39 20.52
N ALA A 339 12.85 7.31 19.86
CA ALA A 339 13.03 7.79 18.48
C ALA A 339 12.11 7.07 17.47
N LEU A 340 11.75 5.81 17.75
CA LEU A 340 10.83 5.03 16.94
C LEU A 340 9.38 5.15 17.45
N ALA A 341 9.21 5.23 18.77
CA ALA A 341 7.89 5.43 19.38
C ALA A 341 7.23 6.75 18.95
N GLU A 342 8.02 7.80 18.70
CA GLU A 342 7.52 9.06 18.14
C GLU A 342 6.94 8.91 16.73
N VAL A 343 7.46 7.97 15.95
CA VAL A 343 6.96 7.70 14.59
C VAL A 343 5.58 7.03 14.59
N ILE A 344 5.34 6.20 15.60
CA ILE A 344 4.18 5.31 15.70
C ILE A 344 2.99 6.02 16.36
N ARG A 345 3.26 7.03 17.20
CA ARG A 345 2.24 7.88 17.85
C ARG A 345 1.76 9.01 16.94
#